data_932976d9df5ca38caa65f49c45ca0f8d
#
_entry.id   932976d9df5ca38caa65f49c45ca0f8d
#
_cell.length_a   1.000
_cell.length_b   1.000
_cell.length_c   1.000
_cell.angle_alpha   90.00
_cell.angle_beta   90.00
_cell.angle_gamma   90.00
#
_symmetry.space_group_name_H-M   'P 1'
#
loop_
_entity.id
_entity.type
_entity.pdbx_description
1 polymer ?
#
loop_
_entity_poly.entity_id
_entity_poly.type
_entity_poly.pdbx_seq_one_letter_code
_entity_poly.pdbx_strand_id
1 'polypeptide(L)'
;LISEAARGEGGRLFAVKDGKQWYFMEEKYPELGNLMPRDITAREIWKVSHESEVFLDMTEISEEIISNKLSGLADDCMTYLHKDIRKEPVSVLPGIHYFMGGILVDEQHRTPIQNLYAAGECCAQYHGANRLGGNSLLGALYGGRVAAKSACEQADVVDLSCATQID
;
A
#
# COMPACT_ATOMS: atom_id res chain seq x y z
N LEU A 1 9.79 1.61 0.87
CA LEU A 1 8.50 2.18 0.46
C LEU A 1 8.08 3.27 1.45
N ILE A 2 7.85 4.50 0.96
CA ILE A 2 7.33 5.59 1.80
C ILE A 2 5.82 5.43 1.92
N SER A 3 5.33 5.16 3.12
CA SER A 3 3.90 4.96 3.37
C SER A 3 3.14 6.29 3.49
N GLU A 4 1.81 6.24 3.35
CA GLU A 4 0.96 7.42 3.56
C GLU A 4 0.99 7.93 5.02
N ALA A 5 1.50 7.16 5.97
CA ALA A 5 1.65 7.60 7.36
C ALA A 5 2.49 8.89 7.46
N ALA A 6 3.51 9.04 6.62
CA ALA A 6 4.32 10.26 6.58
C ALA A 6 3.48 11.51 6.30
N ARG A 7 2.51 11.43 5.36
CA ARG A 7 1.58 12.53 5.06
C ARG A 7 0.58 12.74 6.19
N GLY A 8 0.11 11.64 6.81
CA GLY A 8 -0.78 11.69 7.96
C GLY A 8 -0.17 12.38 9.18
N GLU A 9 1.14 12.30 9.34
CA GLU A 9 1.88 12.95 10.44
C GLU A 9 2.42 14.35 10.07
N GLY A 10 2.05 14.90 8.93
CA GLY A 10 2.37 16.28 8.54
C GLY A 10 3.33 16.42 7.35
N GLY A 11 3.73 15.31 6.72
CA GLY A 11 4.54 15.37 5.50
C GLY A 11 3.83 16.05 4.34
N ARG A 12 4.53 16.94 3.63
CA ARG A 12 3.98 17.78 2.58
C ARG A 12 4.60 17.48 1.23
N LEU A 13 3.76 17.29 0.22
CA LEU A 13 4.18 17.07 -1.16
C LEU A 13 4.37 18.41 -1.87
N PHE A 14 5.53 18.57 -2.52
CA PHE A 14 5.78 19.72 -3.39
C PHE A 14 6.57 19.32 -4.64
N ALA A 15 6.51 20.18 -5.64
CA ALA A 15 7.38 20.18 -6.80
C ALA A 15 8.05 21.55 -6.94
N VAL A 16 9.05 21.67 -7.80
CA VAL A 16 9.66 22.97 -8.09
C VAL A 16 9.05 23.54 -9.37
N LYS A 17 8.45 24.71 -9.28
CA LYS A 17 7.89 25.44 -10.40
C LYS A 17 8.42 26.88 -10.39
N ASP A 18 9.00 27.31 -11.50
CA ASP A 18 9.60 28.64 -11.64
C ASP A 18 10.63 28.98 -10.52
N GLY A 19 11.40 27.95 -10.11
CA GLY A 19 12.41 28.07 -9.05
C GLY A 19 11.85 28.18 -7.63
N LYS A 20 10.55 27.96 -7.44
CA LYS A 20 9.89 27.99 -6.13
C LYS A 20 9.22 26.65 -5.80
N GLN A 21 9.12 26.35 -4.51
CA GLN A 21 8.32 25.21 -4.05
C GLN A 21 6.84 25.43 -4.35
N TRP A 22 6.24 24.48 -5.02
CA TRP A 22 4.83 24.46 -5.36
C TRP A 22 4.15 23.30 -4.66
N TYR A 23 3.34 23.60 -3.65
CA TYR A 23 2.57 22.65 -2.87
C TYR A 23 1.26 22.30 -3.60
N PHE A 24 1.37 21.54 -4.67
CA PHE A 24 0.31 21.26 -5.64
C PHE A 24 -0.92 20.56 -5.03
N MET A 25 -0.74 19.74 -3.99
CA MET A 25 -1.86 19.09 -3.31
C MET A 25 -2.72 20.11 -2.54
N GLU A 26 -2.09 21.06 -1.88
CA GLU A 26 -2.79 22.09 -1.11
C GLU A 26 -3.51 23.09 -2.02
N GLU A 27 -2.92 23.41 -3.17
CA GLU A 27 -3.54 24.28 -4.16
C GLU A 27 -4.76 23.62 -4.81
N LYS A 28 -4.65 22.34 -5.20
CA LYS A 28 -5.73 21.61 -5.89
C LYS A 28 -6.84 21.15 -4.96
N TYR A 29 -6.52 20.84 -3.72
CA TYR A 29 -7.42 20.27 -2.71
C TYR A 29 -7.32 21.05 -1.40
N PRO A 30 -7.85 22.28 -1.32
CA PRO A 30 -7.64 23.17 -0.18
C PRO A 30 -8.14 22.62 1.17
N GLU A 31 -9.16 21.75 1.16
CA GLU A 31 -9.74 21.18 2.38
C GLU A 31 -8.89 20.05 2.98
N LEU A 32 -8.37 19.15 2.16
CA LEU A 32 -7.67 17.94 2.60
C LEU A 32 -6.17 17.96 2.26
N GLY A 33 -5.77 18.69 1.22
CA GLY A 33 -4.37 18.80 0.83
C GLY A 33 -3.66 17.45 0.72
N ASN A 34 -2.61 17.28 1.50
CA ASN A 34 -1.83 16.07 1.56
C ASN A 34 -2.56 14.87 2.21
N LEU A 35 -3.72 15.08 2.82
CA LEU A 35 -4.54 14.03 3.41
C LEU A 35 -5.57 13.44 2.44
N MET A 36 -5.54 13.85 1.16
CA MET A 36 -6.34 13.19 0.12
C MET A 36 -6.06 11.68 0.07
N PRO A 37 -7.09 10.86 -0.30
CA PRO A 37 -6.92 9.42 -0.48
C PRO A 37 -5.73 9.07 -1.37
N ARG A 38 -5.10 7.92 -1.10
CA ARG A 38 -3.84 7.51 -1.75
C ARG A 38 -3.92 7.42 -3.28
N ASP A 39 -5.06 7.01 -3.81
CA ASP A 39 -5.29 6.91 -5.26
C ASP A 39 -5.28 8.28 -5.94
N ILE A 40 -5.88 9.29 -5.29
CA ILE A 40 -5.87 10.68 -5.75
C ILE A 40 -4.45 11.24 -5.66
N THR A 41 -3.81 11.08 -4.49
CA THR A 41 -2.44 11.57 -4.29
C THR A 41 -1.45 10.94 -5.26
N ALA A 42 -1.50 9.62 -5.46
CA ALA A 42 -0.63 8.93 -6.41
C ALA A 42 -0.82 9.43 -7.85
N ARG A 43 -2.08 9.67 -8.25
CA ARG A 43 -2.42 10.21 -9.56
C ARG A 43 -1.91 11.65 -9.76
N GLU A 44 -1.99 12.49 -8.73
CA GLU A 44 -1.47 13.85 -8.81
C GLU A 44 0.07 13.88 -8.81
N ILE A 45 0.72 13.05 -7.99
CA ILE A 45 2.19 12.88 -8.06
C ILE A 45 2.59 12.43 -9.47
N TRP A 46 1.90 11.44 -10.04
CA TRP A 46 2.17 10.94 -11.38
C TRP A 46 2.05 12.04 -12.44
N LYS A 47 1.00 12.85 -12.41
CA LYS A 47 0.83 13.96 -13.36
C LYS A 47 1.95 14.99 -13.25
N VAL A 48 2.28 15.41 -12.02
CA VAL A 48 3.31 16.43 -11.78
C VAL A 48 4.69 15.89 -12.14
N SER A 49 4.97 14.61 -11.90
CA SER A 49 6.28 13.99 -12.17
C SER A 49 6.69 13.96 -13.65
N HIS A 50 5.75 14.18 -14.58
CA HIS A 50 6.07 14.33 -16.01
C HIS A 50 6.71 15.69 -16.35
N GLU A 51 6.51 16.68 -15.51
CA GLU A 51 6.98 18.05 -15.72
C GLU A 51 8.09 18.46 -14.75
N SER A 52 8.06 17.91 -13.53
CA SER A 52 8.99 18.26 -12.46
C SER A 52 9.16 17.13 -11.46
N GLU A 53 10.32 17.06 -10.83
CA GLU A 53 10.56 16.13 -9.72
C GLU A 53 9.65 16.48 -8.54
N VAL A 54 9.06 15.44 -7.93
CA VAL A 54 8.18 15.57 -6.77
C VAL A 54 8.91 15.15 -5.51
N PHE A 55 8.74 15.94 -4.46
CA PHE A 55 9.37 15.73 -3.16
C PHE A 55 8.31 15.59 -2.08
N LEU A 56 8.64 14.80 -1.07
CA LEU A 56 7.95 14.74 0.21
C LEU A 56 8.84 15.41 1.27
N ASP A 57 8.36 16.51 1.81
CA ASP A 57 8.99 17.26 2.88
C ASP A 57 8.44 16.82 4.24
N MET A 58 9.32 16.36 5.12
CA MET A 58 9.02 15.92 6.48
C MET A 58 9.79 16.72 7.52
N THR A 59 10.48 17.78 7.10
CA THR A 59 11.36 18.58 7.97
C THR A 59 10.62 19.33 9.08
N GLU A 60 9.33 19.62 8.88
CA GLU A 60 8.46 20.27 9.86
C GLU A 60 7.84 19.27 10.87
N ILE A 61 8.03 17.97 10.68
CA ILE A 61 7.52 16.95 11.60
C ILE A 61 8.41 16.92 12.84
N SER A 62 7.80 16.93 14.04
CA SER A 62 8.56 16.93 15.29
C SER A 62 9.42 15.66 15.44
N GLU A 63 10.57 15.81 16.10
CA GLU A 63 11.49 14.71 16.40
C GLU A 63 10.79 13.57 17.18
N GLU A 64 9.86 13.92 18.05
CA GLU A 64 9.08 12.95 18.83
C GLU A 64 8.21 12.07 17.91
N ILE A 65 7.54 12.66 16.93
CA ILE A 65 6.72 11.92 15.96
C ILE A 65 7.61 11.06 15.06
N ILE A 66 8.71 11.60 14.57
CA ILE A 66 9.64 10.83 13.73
C ILE A 66 10.18 9.62 14.50
N SER A 67 10.62 9.80 15.73
CA SER A 67 11.21 8.73 16.55
C SER A 67 10.18 7.67 16.95
N ASN A 68 8.94 8.05 17.24
CA ASN A 68 7.92 7.12 17.74
C ASN A 68 7.09 6.45 16.62
N LYS A 69 6.80 7.18 15.53
CA LYS A 69 5.87 6.71 14.50
C LYS A 69 6.52 6.47 13.13
N LEU A 70 7.61 7.17 12.83
CA LEU A 70 8.26 7.15 11.52
C LEU A 70 9.73 6.69 11.60
N SER A 71 10.16 6.09 12.71
CA SER A 71 11.55 5.65 12.92
C SER A 71 12.02 4.71 11.80
N GLY A 72 11.22 3.69 11.46
CA GLY A 72 11.56 2.78 10.36
C GLY A 72 11.68 3.48 9.01
N LEU A 73 10.84 4.50 8.74
CA LEU A 73 10.98 5.31 7.52
C LEU A 73 12.24 6.15 7.53
N ALA A 74 12.60 6.74 8.68
CA ALA A 74 13.83 7.51 8.82
C ALA A 74 15.06 6.64 8.58
N ASP A 75 15.09 5.43 9.15
CA ASP A 75 16.15 4.45 8.96
C ASP A 75 16.24 3.98 7.50
N ASP A 76 15.11 3.69 6.85
CA ASP A 76 15.05 3.33 5.43
C ASP A 76 15.60 4.46 4.54
N CYS A 77 15.17 5.70 4.76
CA CYS A 77 15.64 6.85 3.99
C CYS A 77 17.15 7.08 4.19
N MET A 78 17.65 6.95 5.41
CA MET A 78 19.08 7.05 5.68
C MET A 78 19.87 5.92 5.01
N THR A 79 19.38 4.69 5.10
CA THR A 79 20.07 3.49 4.58
C THR A 79 20.12 3.47 3.06
N TYR A 80 18.97 3.73 2.39
CA TYR A 80 18.85 3.53 0.94
C TYR A 80 19.01 4.81 0.13
N LEU A 81 18.67 5.97 0.70
CA LEU A 81 18.74 7.25 0.01
C LEU A 81 19.86 8.13 0.53
N HIS A 82 20.49 7.77 1.65
CA HIS A 82 21.48 8.59 2.37
C HIS A 82 20.95 9.97 2.74
N LYS A 83 19.64 10.05 3.06
CA LYS A 83 18.93 11.29 3.39
C LYS A 83 18.35 11.23 4.79
N ASP A 84 18.60 12.29 5.57
CA ASP A 84 17.95 12.50 6.86
C ASP A 84 16.64 13.29 6.64
N ILE A 85 15.51 12.61 6.79
CA ILE A 85 14.18 13.19 6.58
C ILE A 85 13.86 14.36 7.52
N ARG A 86 14.65 14.54 8.58
CA ARG A 86 14.57 15.68 9.50
C ARG A 86 15.18 16.96 8.94
N LYS A 87 16.02 16.83 7.93
CA LYS A 87 16.86 17.95 7.41
C LYS A 87 16.57 18.28 5.97
N GLU A 88 16.14 17.31 5.20
CA GLU A 88 15.95 17.49 3.77
C GLU A 88 14.77 16.65 3.25
N PRO A 89 14.06 17.15 2.22
CA PRO A 89 12.99 16.40 1.58
C PRO A 89 13.53 15.21 0.78
N VAL A 90 12.67 14.21 0.56
CA VAL A 90 12.97 13.03 -0.24
C VAL A 90 12.18 13.05 -1.54
N SER A 91 12.84 12.68 -2.64
CA SER A 91 12.18 12.52 -3.94
C SER A 91 11.23 11.32 -3.90
N VAL A 92 10.04 11.47 -4.46
CA VAL A 92 9.00 10.45 -4.44
C VAL A 92 8.33 10.29 -5.80
N LEU A 93 8.02 9.03 -6.13
CA LEU A 93 7.20 8.64 -7.26
C LEU A 93 6.16 7.61 -6.82
N PRO A 94 5.00 7.54 -7.49
CA PRO A 94 4.03 6.49 -7.21
C PRO A 94 4.61 5.14 -7.57
N GLY A 95 4.49 4.18 -6.67
CA GLY A 95 4.85 2.79 -6.92
C GLY A 95 3.64 1.87 -6.78
N ILE A 96 3.61 0.82 -7.58
CA ILE A 96 2.64 -0.25 -7.42
C ILE A 96 2.99 -0.99 -6.13
N HIS A 97 2.01 -1.07 -5.21
CA HIS A 97 2.22 -1.69 -3.92
C HIS A 97 1.20 -2.79 -3.60
N TYR A 98 -0.03 -2.65 -4.07
CA TYR A 98 -1.10 -3.60 -3.81
C TYR A 98 -2.10 -3.64 -4.97
N PHE A 99 -2.45 -4.84 -5.40
CA PHE A 99 -3.45 -5.05 -6.44
C PHE A 99 -4.82 -5.36 -5.80
N MET A 100 -5.82 -4.52 -6.08
CA MET A 100 -7.21 -4.85 -5.83
C MET A 100 -7.75 -5.67 -6.99
N GLY A 101 -8.68 -6.58 -6.69
CA GLY A 101 -9.14 -7.54 -7.67
C GLY A 101 -8.38 -8.86 -7.58
N GLY A 102 -8.69 -9.80 -8.46
CA GLY A 102 -8.01 -11.11 -8.50
C GLY A 102 -8.96 -12.29 -8.56
N ILE A 103 -8.62 -13.35 -7.84
CA ILE A 103 -9.37 -14.62 -7.83
C ILE A 103 -10.69 -14.46 -7.06
N LEU A 104 -11.79 -14.83 -7.69
CA LEU A 104 -13.09 -14.91 -7.03
C LEU A 104 -13.09 -16.09 -6.05
N VAL A 105 -13.47 -15.82 -4.79
CA VAL A 105 -13.69 -16.85 -3.77
C VAL A 105 -15.00 -16.58 -3.04
N ASP A 106 -15.55 -17.62 -2.43
CA ASP A 106 -16.71 -17.52 -1.54
C ASP A 106 -16.29 -17.10 -0.10
N GLU A 107 -17.25 -17.09 0.82
CA GLU A 107 -17.00 -16.75 2.24
C GLU A 107 -16.08 -17.75 2.96
N GLN A 108 -15.92 -18.94 2.42
CA GLN A 108 -15.03 -20.00 2.88
C GLN A 108 -13.70 -20.02 2.13
N HIS A 109 -13.43 -19.01 1.30
CA HIS A 109 -12.23 -18.87 0.49
C HIS A 109 -12.02 -19.97 -0.58
N ARG A 110 -13.10 -20.64 -0.98
CA ARG A 110 -13.11 -21.62 -2.08
C ARG A 110 -13.24 -20.87 -3.40
N THR A 111 -12.46 -21.27 -4.38
CA THR A 111 -12.62 -20.81 -5.77
C THR A 111 -13.74 -21.64 -6.47
N PRO A 112 -14.18 -21.24 -7.66
CA PRO A 112 -15.07 -22.07 -8.48
C PRO A 112 -14.46 -23.42 -8.90
N ILE A 113 -13.15 -23.59 -8.78
CA ILE A 113 -12.44 -24.84 -9.06
C ILE A 113 -12.44 -25.69 -7.78
N GLN A 114 -12.88 -26.93 -7.90
CA GLN A 114 -12.92 -27.86 -6.77
C GLN A 114 -11.54 -28.05 -6.14
N ASN A 115 -11.47 -28.03 -4.80
CA ASN A 115 -10.25 -28.20 -4.01
C ASN A 115 -9.20 -27.09 -4.19
N LEU A 116 -9.54 -25.98 -4.83
CA LEU A 116 -8.66 -24.82 -4.96
C LEU A 116 -9.16 -23.67 -4.08
N TYR A 117 -8.28 -23.17 -3.25
CA TYR A 117 -8.51 -22.06 -2.32
C TYR A 117 -7.58 -20.90 -2.65
N ALA A 118 -8.01 -19.69 -2.32
CA ALA A 118 -7.17 -18.52 -2.42
C ALA A 118 -7.39 -17.60 -1.21
N ALA A 119 -6.33 -16.91 -0.77
CA ALA A 119 -6.38 -16.01 0.37
C ALA A 119 -5.41 -14.82 0.22
N GLY A 120 -5.73 -13.70 0.86
CA GLY A 120 -4.91 -12.51 0.86
C GLY A 120 -5.05 -11.66 -0.40
N GLU A 121 -3.99 -10.99 -0.80
CA GLU A 121 -3.98 -10.02 -1.90
C GLU A 121 -4.50 -10.57 -3.23
N CYS A 122 -4.28 -11.85 -3.51
CA CYS A 122 -4.75 -12.47 -4.75
C CYS A 122 -6.27 -12.61 -4.86
N CYS A 123 -7.04 -12.32 -3.79
CA CYS A 123 -8.49 -12.43 -3.77
C CYS A 123 -9.18 -11.13 -4.18
N ALA A 124 -10.27 -11.25 -4.99
CA ALA A 124 -10.95 -10.10 -5.58
C ALA A 124 -11.76 -9.25 -4.60
N GLN A 125 -12.32 -9.83 -3.54
CA GLN A 125 -13.46 -9.25 -2.80
C GLN A 125 -13.12 -8.43 -1.56
N TYR A 126 -11.84 -8.34 -1.13
CA TYR A 126 -11.55 -7.72 0.17
C TYR A 126 -11.70 -6.21 0.22
N HIS A 127 -11.33 -5.49 -0.84
CA HIS A 127 -11.06 -4.05 -0.72
C HIS A 127 -11.78 -3.19 -1.77
N GLY A 128 -12.58 -3.77 -2.64
CA GLY A 128 -13.23 -3.02 -3.72
C GLY A 128 -12.21 -2.29 -4.61
N ALA A 129 -12.47 -1.02 -4.88
CA ALA A 129 -11.62 -0.22 -5.77
C ALA A 129 -10.40 0.41 -5.09
N ASN A 130 -10.40 0.54 -3.75
CA ASN A 130 -9.31 1.20 -3.02
C ASN A 130 -9.16 0.63 -1.61
N ARG A 131 -7.99 0.05 -1.33
CA ARG A 131 -7.68 -0.53 -0.03
C ARG A 131 -7.31 0.54 1.00
N LEU A 132 -7.91 0.49 2.18
CA LEU A 132 -7.51 1.30 3.32
C LEU A 132 -6.14 0.88 3.87
N GLY A 133 -5.39 1.85 4.40
CA GLY A 133 -4.07 1.62 5.01
C GLY A 133 -4.09 0.54 6.08
N GLY A 134 -3.06 -0.32 6.11
CA GLY A 134 -2.91 -1.41 7.08
C GLY A 134 -3.73 -2.67 6.83
N ASN A 135 -4.79 -2.62 6.02
CA ASN A 135 -5.74 -3.73 5.86
C ASN A 135 -5.23 -4.89 4.98
N SER A 136 -4.10 -4.77 4.29
CA SER A 136 -3.57 -5.87 3.49
C SER A 136 -3.18 -7.09 4.33
N LEU A 137 -2.46 -6.86 5.41
CA LEU A 137 -2.03 -7.93 6.31
C LEU A 137 -3.21 -8.55 7.06
N LEU A 138 -4.17 -7.73 7.48
CA LEU A 138 -5.41 -8.21 8.11
C LEU A 138 -6.17 -9.14 7.17
N GLY A 139 -6.36 -8.76 5.90
CA GLY A 139 -7.01 -9.58 4.88
C GLY A 139 -6.25 -10.89 4.63
N ALA A 140 -4.92 -10.85 4.56
CA ALA A 140 -4.09 -12.03 4.37
C ALA A 140 -4.19 -13.02 5.54
N LEU A 141 -4.11 -12.53 6.79
CA LEU A 141 -4.20 -13.37 7.98
C LEU A 141 -5.59 -13.98 8.16
N TYR A 142 -6.64 -13.17 8.01
CA TYR A 142 -8.02 -13.64 8.08
C TYR A 142 -8.31 -14.69 7.00
N GLY A 143 -8.02 -14.34 5.74
CA GLY A 143 -8.29 -15.22 4.61
C GLY A 143 -7.49 -16.51 4.66
N GLY A 144 -6.20 -16.44 5.02
CA GLY A 144 -5.37 -17.63 5.20
C GLY A 144 -5.93 -18.58 6.26
N ARG A 145 -6.40 -18.03 7.40
CA ARG A 145 -7.04 -18.85 8.45
C ARG A 145 -8.33 -19.50 7.97
N VAL A 146 -9.21 -18.76 7.26
CA VAL A 146 -10.48 -19.29 6.76
C VAL A 146 -10.23 -20.33 5.69
N ALA A 147 -9.35 -20.06 4.72
CA ALA A 147 -9.00 -21.00 3.65
C ALA A 147 -8.45 -22.33 4.22
N ALA A 148 -7.50 -22.23 5.16
CA ALA A 148 -6.91 -23.40 5.80
C ALA A 148 -7.96 -24.25 6.53
N LYS A 149 -8.85 -23.61 7.31
CA LYS A 149 -9.93 -24.31 8.00
C LYS A 149 -10.85 -25.03 7.01
N SER A 150 -11.28 -24.35 5.96
CA SER A 150 -12.14 -24.92 4.91
C SER A 150 -11.46 -26.07 4.18
N ALA A 151 -10.17 -25.95 3.88
CA ALA A 151 -9.40 -27.02 3.24
C ALA A 151 -9.29 -28.26 4.14
N CYS A 152 -9.01 -28.07 5.44
CA CYS A 152 -8.95 -29.18 6.40
C CYS A 152 -10.30 -29.91 6.55
N GLU A 153 -11.41 -29.16 6.62
CA GLU A 153 -12.76 -29.73 6.73
C GLU A 153 -13.15 -30.55 5.48
N GLN A 154 -12.55 -30.27 4.32
CA GLN A 154 -12.80 -31.00 3.08
C GLN A 154 -11.76 -32.09 2.79
N ALA A 155 -10.60 -32.08 3.45
CA ALA A 155 -9.51 -33.03 3.19
C ALA A 155 -9.92 -34.49 3.42
N ASP A 156 -10.83 -34.74 4.35
CA ASP A 156 -11.34 -36.08 4.64
C ASP A 156 -12.24 -36.67 3.54
N VAL A 157 -12.61 -35.87 2.53
CA VAL A 157 -13.54 -36.24 1.45
C VAL A 157 -12.83 -36.46 0.11
N VAL A 158 -11.54 -36.14 0.03
CA VAL A 158 -10.78 -36.17 -1.24
C VAL A 158 -10.21 -37.56 -1.49
N ASP A 159 -10.73 -38.24 -2.53
CA ASP A 159 -10.11 -39.44 -3.07
C ASP A 159 -8.83 -39.05 -3.86
N LEU A 160 -7.67 -39.34 -3.29
CA LEU A 160 -6.35 -39.08 -3.89
C LEU A 160 -5.95 -40.11 -4.94
N SER A 161 -6.80 -41.07 -5.28
CA SER A 161 -6.49 -42.11 -6.26
C SER A 161 -6.22 -41.59 -7.68
N CYS A 162 -6.69 -40.34 -7.98
CA CYS A 162 -6.43 -39.66 -9.25
C CYS A 162 -5.12 -38.86 -9.30
N ALA A 163 -4.41 -38.70 -8.18
CA ALA A 163 -3.23 -37.83 -8.12
C ALA A 163 -1.94 -38.45 -8.67
N THR A 164 -1.99 -39.70 -9.13
CA THR A 164 -0.82 -40.46 -9.60
C THR A 164 -0.63 -40.49 -11.12
N GLN A 165 -1.41 -39.67 -11.87
CA GLN A 165 -1.24 -39.56 -13.33
C GLN A 165 -0.82 -38.13 -13.71
N ILE A 166 0.39 -37.74 -13.33
CA ILE A 166 1.11 -36.66 -13.99
C ILE A 166 2.36 -37.32 -14.57
N ASP A 167 2.29 -37.69 -15.85
CA ASP A 167 3.42 -38.04 -16.69
C ASP A 167 4.17 -36.77 -17.12
#